data_62b14f6ec85053d97ff7f59bfec5ce73
#
_entry.id   62b14f6ec85053d97ff7f59bfec5ce73
#
_cell.length_a   1.000
_cell.length_b   1.000
_cell.length_c   1.000
_cell.angle_alpha   90.00
_cell.angle_beta   90.00
_cell.angle_gamma   90.00
#
_symmetry.space_group_name_H-M   'P 1'
#
loop_
_entity.id
_entity.type
_entity.pdbx_description
1 polymer ?
#
loop_
_entity_poly.entity_id
_entity_poly.type
_entity_poly.pdbx_seq_one_letter_code
_entity_poly.pdbx_strand_id
1 'polypeptide(L)'
;MSEPVLDRSLLPAGCTVLCAVSGGADSVCLLDLVRRLGDVTVLCAHFDHGIRGAESARDAAFVEALCKEWGVPFFPGRGDVPAYAAANGLSIETAAREIRYAFLERTAKEHGADVIATAHNLNDNAETILFRMARGTGLRGLTGIPARRGRIVRPLLQTPRRDIEEYLTAHGIPHVEDSTNAETDAARNRIRLDVLPRLESIHPGAAAGIARMSETLAEDEAFLASLAEEKLALWGEAIPGAGLCAVPRPVARRALARWLGGELSRERFDALLRFAAGDGDGVLELPGRRVRRELGQLRLGEGDAPPLEERVLLPGETLLYPGRWRISCESCAAGSEIQTSFNTFCFSCANICGKLSVASRAAGDTILLHRRGGTRSVSKLLGEARIPVSQRAAVPVLRDGAGPLAVYGIGQSERAFPAPQEPFYKITISPISEEERE
;
A
#
# COMPACT_ATOMS: atom_id res chain seq x y z
N MET A 1 -40.42 -17.42 -15.39
CA MET A 1 -38.93 -17.42 -15.54
C MET A 1 -38.47 -16.11 -14.94
N SER A 2 -37.55 -16.19 -13.99
CA SER A 2 -36.91 -14.98 -13.44
C SER A 2 -35.87 -14.47 -14.42
N GLU A 3 -35.96 -13.19 -14.80
CA GLU A 3 -34.89 -12.57 -15.60
C GLU A 3 -33.63 -12.43 -14.71
N PRO A 4 -32.42 -12.63 -15.29
CA PRO A 4 -31.18 -12.39 -14.58
C PRO A 4 -31.11 -10.95 -14.03
N VAL A 5 -30.75 -10.81 -12.75
CA VAL A 5 -30.63 -9.49 -12.12
C VAL A 5 -29.29 -8.85 -12.50
N LEU A 6 -29.33 -7.80 -13.33
CA LEU A 6 -28.16 -7.00 -13.68
C LEU A 6 -28.05 -5.79 -12.75
N ASP A 7 -26.98 -5.69 -11.97
CA ASP A 7 -26.75 -4.51 -11.11
C ASP A 7 -26.39 -3.29 -11.96
N ARG A 8 -27.39 -2.47 -12.22
CA ARG A 8 -27.28 -1.24 -13.01
C ARG A 8 -26.47 -0.15 -12.35
N SER A 9 -26.35 -0.15 -11.03
CA SER A 9 -25.55 0.85 -10.30
C SER A 9 -24.07 0.81 -10.67
N LEU A 10 -23.61 -0.35 -11.17
CA LEU A 10 -22.23 -0.56 -11.63
C LEU A 10 -21.98 -0.10 -13.08
N LEU A 11 -23.08 0.16 -13.85
CA LEU A 11 -23.07 0.49 -15.27
C LEU A 11 -23.86 1.78 -15.52
N PRO A 12 -23.31 2.96 -15.18
CA PRO A 12 -23.99 4.24 -15.37
C PRO A 12 -24.37 4.49 -16.83
N ALA A 13 -25.47 5.19 -17.07
CA ALA A 13 -25.88 5.59 -18.42
C ALA A 13 -24.77 6.42 -19.10
N GLY A 14 -24.56 6.18 -20.39
CA GLY A 14 -23.53 6.82 -21.19
C GLY A 14 -22.10 6.27 -21.01
N CYS A 15 -21.87 5.32 -20.06
CA CYS A 15 -20.54 4.74 -19.90
C CYS A 15 -20.19 3.76 -21.03
N THR A 16 -18.88 3.59 -21.26
CA THR A 16 -18.33 2.57 -22.14
C THR A 16 -17.93 1.35 -21.31
N VAL A 17 -18.51 0.19 -21.61
CA VAL A 17 -18.34 -1.07 -20.88
C VAL A 17 -17.55 -2.06 -21.71
N LEU A 18 -16.38 -2.50 -21.24
CA LEU A 18 -15.63 -3.61 -21.81
C LEU A 18 -16.05 -4.91 -21.14
N CYS A 19 -16.84 -5.74 -21.83
CA CYS A 19 -17.25 -7.07 -21.36
C CYS A 19 -16.11 -8.08 -21.58
N ALA A 20 -15.66 -8.74 -20.52
CA ALA A 20 -14.69 -9.84 -20.60
C ALA A 20 -15.46 -11.14 -20.89
N VAL A 21 -15.35 -11.65 -22.13
CA VAL A 21 -16.15 -12.77 -22.65
C VAL A 21 -15.27 -13.98 -22.94
N SER A 22 -15.51 -15.09 -22.23
CA SER A 22 -14.82 -16.36 -22.48
C SER A 22 -15.51 -17.24 -23.54
N GLY A 23 -16.78 -16.98 -23.84
CA GLY A 23 -17.65 -17.81 -24.67
C GLY A 23 -18.60 -18.69 -23.86
N GLY A 24 -18.32 -18.92 -22.58
CA GLY A 24 -19.20 -19.70 -21.68
C GLY A 24 -20.47 -18.94 -21.29
N ALA A 25 -21.47 -19.69 -20.79
CA ALA A 25 -22.81 -19.22 -20.48
C ALA A 25 -22.87 -17.89 -19.74
N ASP A 26 -22.17 -17.77 -18.61
CA ASP A 26 -22.21 -16.57 -17.76
C ASP A 26 -21.73 -15.33 -18.52
N SER A 27 -20.64 -15.46 -19.29
CA SER A 27 -20.02 -14.33 -20.01
C SER A 27 -20.83 -13.90 -21.24
N VAL A 28 -21.47 -14.83 -21.92
CA VAL A 28 -22.36 -14.56 -23.06
C VAL A 28 -23.65 -13.90 -22.57
N CYS A 29 -24.22 -14.38 -21.45
CA CYS A 29 -25.37 -13.77 -20.81
C CYS A 29 -25.06 -12.31 -20.39
N LEU A 30 -23.90 -12.07 -19.77
CA LEU A 30 -23.48 -10.71 -19.41
C LEU A 30 -23.43 -9.80 -20.66
N LEU A 31 -22.79 -10.25 -21.73
CA LEU A 31 -22.67 -9.47 -22.97
C LEU A 31 -24.04 -9.13 -23.55
N ASP A 32 -24.97 -10.10 -23.61
CA ASP A 32 -26.30 -9.90 -24.12
C ASP A 32 -27.12 -8.92 -23.27
N LEU A 33 -27.09 -9.07 -21.96
CA LEU A 33 -27.80 -8.18 -21.06
C LEU A 33 -27.28 -6.73 -21.15
N VAL A 34 -25.94 -6.55 -21.18
CA VAL A 34 -25.34 -5.22 -21.27
C VAL A 34 -25.64 -4.55 -22.60
N ARG A 35 -25.59 -5.27 -23.75
CA ARG A 35 -25.92 -4.68 -25.05
C ARG A 35 -27.39 -4.27 -25.18
N ARG A 36 -28.30 -4.98 -24.50
CA ARG A 36 -29.74 -4.68 -24.50
C ARG A 36 -30.12 -3.45 -23.68
N LEU A 37 -29.20 -2.91 -22.85
CA LEU A 37 -29.45 -1.70 -22.10
C LEU A 37 -29.70 -0.49 -22.99
N GLY A 38 -29.03 -0.40 -24.13
CA GLY A 38 -29.24 0.66 -25.14
C GLY A 38 -28.72 2.05 -24.76
N ASP A 39 -28.33 2.25 -23.50
CA ASP A 39 -27.83 3.53 -22.97
C ASP A 39 -26.34 3.48 -22.54
N VAL A 40 -25.62 2.41 -22.92
CA VAL A 40 -24.20 2.24 -22.72
C VAL A 40 -23.51 1.84 -24.03
N THR A 41 -22.23 2.20 -24.18
CA THR A 41 -21.40 1.71 -25.29
C THR A 41 -20.78 0.38 -24.87
N VAL A 42 -20.97 -0.67 -25.67
CA VAL A 42 -20.48 -2.03 -25.34
C VAL A 42 -19.31 -2.43 -26.21
N LEU A 43 -18.26 -2.89 -25.57
CA LEU A 43 -17.07 -3.47 -26.18
C LEU A 43 -16.90 -4.90 -25.65
N CYS A 44 -16.35 -5.81 -26.44
CA CYS A 44 -16.10 -7.19 -26.06
C CYS A 44 -14.61 -7.50 -26.13
N ALA A 45 -14.03 -8.02 -25.03
CA ALA A 45 -12.68 -8.52 -24.98
C ALA A 45 -12.68 -10.04 -24.70
N HIS A 46 -11.96 -10.80 -25.53
CA HIS A 46 -11.72 -12.23 -25.33
C HIS A 46 -10.23 -12.50 -25.18
N PHE A 47 -9.86 -13.34 -24.21
CA PHE A 47 -8.46 -13.66 -23.95
C PHE A 47 -8.19 -15.16 -24.04
N ASP A 48 -7.36 -15.56 -25.02
CA ASP A 48 -6.84 -16.93 -25.15
C ASP A 48 -5.60 -17.13 -24.26
N HIS A 49 -5.69 -18.05 -23.34
CA HIS A 49 -4.62 -18.38 -22.40
C HIS A 49 -3.48 -19.22 -23.02
N GLY A 50 -3.62 -19.66 -24.28
CA GLY A 50 -2.61 -20.48 -24.96
C GLY A 50 -2.44 -21.89 -24.39
N ILE A 51 -3.40 -22.38 -23.60
CA ILE A 51 -3.29 -23.69 -22.92
C ILE A 51 -3.91 -24.82 -23.72
N ARG A 52 -5.02 -24.56 -24.46
CA ARG A 52 -5.88 -25.59 -25.09
C ARG A 52 -5.75 -25.72 -26.62
N GLY A 53 -4.83 -25.03 -27.23
CA GLY A 53 -4.58 -25.13 -28.69
C GLY A 53 -5.83 -24.89 -29.54
N ALA A 54 -6.32 -25.93 -30.22
CA ALA A 54 -7.45 -25.86 -31.16
C ALA A 54 -8.80 -25.47 -30.48
N GLU A 55 -9.03 -25.82 -29.22
CA GLU A 55 -10.25 -25.45 -28.50
C GLU A 55 -10.29 -23.94 -28.23
N SER A 56 -9.19 -23.36 -27.79
CA SER A 56 -9.11 -21.91 -27.59
C SER A 56 -9.37 -21.12 -28.87
N ALA A 57 -8.87 -21.60 -30.02
CA ALA A 57 -9.12 -20.99 -31.32
C ALA A 57 -10.60 -21.06 -31.72
N ARG A 58 -11.26 -22.18 -31.45
CA ARG A 58 -12.71 -22.33 -31.66
C ARG A 58 -13.51 -21.37 -30.79
N ASP A 59 -13.17 -21.28 -29.51
CA ASP A 59 -13.86 -20.39 -28.56
C ASP A 59 -13.70 -18.92 -28.95
N ALA A 60 -12.52 -18.51 -29.37
CA ALA A 60 -12.27 -17.15 -29.89
C ALA A 60 -13.11 -16.87 -31.15
N ALA A 61 -13.13 -17.81 -32.12
CA ALA A 61 -13.92 -17.69 -33.34
C ALA A 61 -15.44 -17.62 -33.04
N PHE A 62 -15.92 -18.39 -32.06
CA PHE A 62 -17.30 -18.33 -31.61
C PHE A 62 -17.65 -16.93 -31.06
N VAL A 63 -16.85 -16.37 -30.15
CA VAL A 63 -17.09 -15.05 -29.57
C VAL A 63 -17.01 -13.96 -30.65
N GLU A 64 -16.07 -14.06 -31.60
CA GLU A 64 -15.96 -13.12 -32.73
C GLU A 64 -17.21 -13.15 -33.61
N ALA A 65 -17.70 -14.34 -33.95
CA ALA A 65 -18.93 -14.51 -34.76
C ALA A 65 -20.14 -13.91 -34.03
N LEU A 66 -20.28 -14.16 -32.74
CA LEU A 66 -21.36 -13.63 -31.91
C LEU A 66 -21.29 -12.10 -31.84
N CYS A 67 -20.13 -11.52 -31.63
CA CYS A 67 -19.93 -10.08 -31.63
C CYS A 67 -20.27 -9.44 -32.99
N LYS A 68 -19.88 -10.09 -34.08
CA LYS A 68 -20.22 -9.64 -35.42
C LYS A 68 -21.74 -9.64 -35.68
N GLU A 69 -22.43 -10.69 -35.25
CA GLU A 69 -23.89 -10.79 -35.34
C GLU A 69 -24.59 -9.68 -34.53
N TRP A 70 -24.06 -9.40 -33.34
CA TRP A 70 -24.65 -8.41 -32.42
C TRP A 70 -24.18 -6.98 -32.64
N GLY A 71 -23.27 -6.76 -33.59
CA GLY A 71 -22.72 -5.44 -33.87
C GLY A 71 -21.86 -4.86 -32.74
N VAL A 72 -21.20 -5.73 -31.92
CA VAL A 72 -20.35 -5.35 -30.82
C VAL A 72 -18.87 -5.36 -31.28
N PRO A 73 -18.08 -4.29 -31.05
CA PRO A 73 -16.64 -4.31 -31.31
C PRO A 73 -15.93 -5.39 -30.51
N PHE A 74 -15.09 -6.19 -31.18
CA PHE A 74 -14.40 -7.36 -30.63
C PHE A 74 -12.89 -7.14 -30.56
N PHE A 75 -12.29 -7.43 -29.41
CA PHE A 75 -10.87 -7.28 -29.15
C PHE A 75 -10.28 -8.61 -28.64
N PRO A 76 -9.61 -9.38 -29.50
CA PRO A 76 -8.94 -10.60 -29.07
C PRO A 76 -7.59 -10.32 -28.43
N GLY A 77 -7.25 -11.09 -27.41
CA GLY A 77 -5.94 -11.14 -26.79
C GLY A 77 -5.43 -12.56 -26.65
N ARG A 78 -4.14 -12.74 -26.61
CA ARG A 78 -3.51 -14.05 -26.41
C ARG A 78 -2.28 -13.90 -25.50
N GLY A 79 -2.02 -14.91 -24.67
CA GLY A 79 -0.81 -14.98 -23.85
C GLY A 79 -0.33 -16.42 -23.70
N ASP A 80 0.99 -16.58 -23.55
CA ASP A 80 1.61 -17.85 -23.19
C ASP A 80 1.70 -17.94 -21.66
N VAL A 81 0.62 -18.46 -21.06
CA VAL A 81 0.50 -18.62 -19.62
C VAL A 81 1.56 -19.56 -19.04
N PRO A 82 1.87 -20.72 -19.63
CA PRO A 82 2.92 -21.60 -19.13
C PRO A 82 4.31 -20.92 -19.07
N ALA A 83 4.69 -20.22 -20.13
CA ALA A 83 5.97 -19.51 -20.16
C ALA A 83 6.03 -18.38 -19.08
N TYR A 84 4.94 -17.62 -18.93
CA TYR A 84 4.87 -16.58 -17.91
C TYR A 84 4.91 -17.15 -16.49
N ALA A 85 4.20 -18.22 -16.22
CA ALA A 85 4.20 -18.91 -14.93
C ALA A 85 5.60 -19.39 -14.54
N ALA A 86 6.31 -20.02 -15.49
CA ALA A 86 7.67 -20.50 -15.28
C ALA A 86 8.66 -19.35 -15.02
N ALA A 87 8.57 -18.26 -15.79
CA ALA A 87 9.47 -17.09 -15.64
C ALA A 87 9.29 -16.36 -14.30
N ASN A 88 8.08 -16.37 -13.72
CA ASN A 88 7.76 -15.61 -12.49
C ASN A 88 7.57 -16.51 -11.25
N GLY A 89 7.76 -17.83 -11.34
CA GLY A 89 7.58 -18.75 -10.22
C GLY A 89 6.12 -18.81 -9.71
N LEU A 90 5.14 -18.64 -10.61
CA LEU A 90 3.72 -18.58 -10.28
C LEU A 90 3.01 -19.91 -10.60
N SER A 91 1.86 -20.14 -9.95
CA SER A 91 0.95 -21.17 -10.42
C SER A 91 0.33 -20.78 -11.77
N ILE A 92 -0.04 -21.76 -12.60
CA ILE A 92 -0.71 -21.54 -13.90
C ILE A 92 -1.96 -20.66 -13.73
N GLU A 93 -2.75 -20.91 -12.68
CA GLU A 93 -3.96 -20.14 -12.39
C GLU A 93 -3.65 -18.66 -12.07
N THR A 94 -2.65 -18.42 -11.23
CA THR A 94 -2.22 -17.05 -10.88
C THR A 94 -1.71 -16.33 -12.13
N ALA A 95 -0.85 -16.97 -12.90
CA ALA A 95 -0.29 -16.43 -14.14
C ALA A 95 -1.39 -16.11 -15.17
N ALA A 96 -2.32 -17.03 -15.39
CA ALA A 96 -3.47 -16.85 -16.28
C ALA A 96 -4.31 -15.63 -15.87
N ARG A 97 -4.56 -15.50 -14.58
CA ARG A 97 -5.31 -14.39 -14.01
C ARG A 97 -4.58 -13.06 -14.22
N GLU A 98 -3.28 -12.98 -13.91
CA GLU A 98 -2.48 -11.75 -14.04
C GLU A 98 -2.43 -11.27 -15.49
N ILE A 99 -2.07 -12.14 -16.43
CA ILE A 99 -1.98 -11.78 -17.85
C ILE A 99 -3.34 -11.35 -18.40
N ARG A 100 -4.41 -12.06 -18.05
CA ARG A 100 -5.77 -11.71 -18.49
C ARG A 100 -6.18 -10.33 -17.98
N TYR A 101 -5.97 -10.02 -16.70
CA TYR A 101 -6.32 -8.70 -16.19
C TYR A 101 -5.45 -7.59 -16.77
N ALA A 102 -4.15 -7.83 -16.98
CA ALA A 102 -3.26 -6.88 -17.65
C ALA A 102 -3.74 -6.58 -19.09
N PHE A 103 -4.18 -7.60 -19.83
CA PHE A 103 -4.78 -7.43 -21.15
C PHE A 103 -6.07 -6.60 -21.09
N LEU A 104 -7.00 -6.94 -20.19
CA LEU A 104 -8.27 -6.24 -20.05
C LEU A 104 -8.09 -4.76 -19.69
N GLU A 105 -7.19 -4.46 -18.74
CA GLU A 105 -6.87 -3.07 -18.34
C GLU A 105 -6.23 -2.27 -19.49
N ARG A 106 -5.33 -2.88 -20.24
CA ARG A 106 -4.72 -2.26 -21.42
C ARG A 106 -5.78 -1.97 -22.48
N THR A 107 -6.59 -2.95 -22.85
CA THR A 107 -7.66 -2.81 -23.85
C THR A 107 -8.69 -1.75 -23.41
N ALA A 108 -9.06 -1.72 -22.14
CA ALA A 108 -9.96 -0.71 -21.60
C ALA A 108 -9.37 0.70 -21.73
N LYS A 109 -8.08 0.87 -21.46
CA LYS A 109 -7.39 2.15 -21.61
C LYS A 109 -7.28 2.59 -23.08
N GLU A 110 -6.92 1.68 -23.98
CA GLU A 110 -6.74 1.95 -25.41
C GLU A 110 -8.04 2.35 -26.11
N HIS A 111 -9.17 1.78 -25.66
CA HIS A 111 -10.48 2.02 -26.27
C HIS A 111 -11.43 2.87 -25.41
N GLY A 112 -10.91 3.54 -24.39
CA GLY A 112 -11.67 4.49 -23.58
C GLY A 112 -12.79 3.86 -22.77
N ALA A 113 -12.68 2.58 -22.35
CA ALA A 113 -13.68 1.95 -21.51
C ALA A 113 -13.62 2.49 -20.07
N ASP A 114 -14.77 2.88 -19.53
CA ASP A 114 -14.91 3.36 -18.16
C ASP A 114 -14.85 2.23 -17.15
N VAL A 115 -15.44 1.07 -17.50
CA VAL A 115 -15.51 -0.11 -16.65
C VAL A 115 -15.23 -1.40 -17.45
N ILE A 116 -14.72 -2.41 -16.75
CA ILE A 116 -14.50 -3.77 -17.25
C ILE A 116 -15.50 -4.68 -16.54
N ALA A 117 -16.48 -5.19 -17.26
CA ALA A 117 -17.49 -6.08 -16.72
C ALA A 117 -17.05 -7.56 -16.82
N THR A 118 -17.11 -8.29 -15.70
CA THR A 118 -16.82 -9.71 -15.63
C THR A 118 -18.04 -10.47 -15.11
N ALA A 119 -18.29 -11.68 -15.62
CA ALA A 119 -19.51 -12.44 -15.42
C ALA A 119 -19.52 -13.34 -14.17
N HIS A 120 -18.88 -12.87 -13.06
CA HIS A 120 -19.01 -13.61 -11.80
C HIS A 120 -20.46 -13.55 -11.33
N ASN A 121 -21.00 -14.70 -10.95
CA ASN A 121 -22.39 -14.87 -10.54
C ASN A 121 -22.51 -15.18 -9.04
N LEU A 122 -23.74 -15.36 -8.55
CA LEU A 122 -24.05 -15.66 -7.14
C LEU A 122 -23.38 -16.96 -6.65
N ASN A 123 -23.38 -17.99 -7.49
CA ASN A 123 -22.78 -19.28 -7.15
C ASN A 123 -21.25 -19.15 -7.00
N ASP A 124 -20.57 -18.39 -7.88
CA ASP A 124 -19.13 -18.10 -7.76
C ASP A 124 -18.80 -17.38 -6.45
N ASN A 125 -19.68 -16.49 -6.01
CA ASN A 125 -19.53 -15.79 -4.74
C ASN A 125 -19.65 -16.76 -3.56
N ALA A 126 -20.67 -17.59 -3.54
CA ALA A 126 -20.87 -18.60 -2.50
C ALA A 126 -19.70 -19.62 -2.47
N GLU A 127 -19.24 -20.11 -3.62
CA GLU A 127 -18.06 -20.98 -3.74
C GLU A 127 -16.82 -20.32 -3.13
N THR A 128 -16.59 -19.04 -3.44
CA THR A 128 -15.44 -18.27 -2.94
C THR A 128 -15.49 -18.13 -1.42
N ILE A 129 -16.66 -17.84 -0.86
CA ILE A 129 -16.86 -17.69 0.59
C ILE A 129 -16.60 -19.01 1.29
N LEU A 130 -17.19 -20.11 0.82
CA LEU A 130 -17.01 -21.46 1.36
C LEU A 130 -15.54 -21.89 1.30
N PHE A 131 -14.88 -21.63 0.17
CA PHE A 131 -13.45 -21.93 0.03
C PHE A 131 -12.58 -21.16 1.03
N ARG A 132 -12.81 -19.87 1.19
CA ARG A 132 -12.07 -19.05 2.15
C ARG A 132 -12.37 -19.46 3.60
N MET A 133 -13.62 -19.81 3.90
CA MET A 133 -14.04 -20.30 5.21
C MET A 133 -13.31 -21.62 5.55
N ALA A 134 -13.24 -22.57 4.62
CA ALA A 134 -12.54 -23.83 4.80
C ALA A 134 -11.01 -23.64 5.06
N ARG A 135 -10.41 -22.58 4.51
CA ARG A 135 -8.99 -22.24 4.72
C ARG A 135 -8.74 -21.43 6.01
N GLY A 136 -9.78 -21.01 6.70
CA GLY A 136 -9.70 -20.14 7.86
C GLY A 136 -9.48 -18.69 7.43
N THR A 137 -10.52 -17.88 7.49
CA THR A 137 -10.47 -16.47 7.12
C THR A 137 -11.12 -15.60 8.19
N GLY A 138 -10.78 -14.31 8.20
CA GLY A 138 -11.49 -13.30 8.99
C GLY A 138 -12.67 -12.69 8.23
N LEU A 139 -13.31 -11.68 8.84
CA LEU A 139 -14.47 -10.97 8.28
C LEU A 139 -14.27 -10.57 6.83
N ARG A 140 -13.14 -9.93 6.51
CA ARG A 140 -12.81 -9.48 5.15
C ARG A 140 -12.86 -10.59 4.10
N GLY A 141 -12.45 -11.81 4.44
CA GLY A 141 -12.51 -12.93 3.48
C GLY A 141 -13.94 -13.46 3.29
N LEU A 142 -14.81 -13.30 4.29
CA LEU A 142 -16.21 -13.71 4.23
C LEU A 142 -17.12 -12.71 3.49
N THR A 143 -16.64 -11.50 3.17
CA THR A 143 -17.36 -10.56 2.30
C THR A 143 -17.45 -11.02 0.84
N GLY A 144 -16.86 -12.16 0.50
CA GLY A 144 -16.94 -12.77 -0.81
C GLY A 144 -16.19 -12.01 -1.91
N ILE A 145 -16.76 -12.03 -3.11
CA ILE A 145 -16.22 -11.34 -4.29
C ILE A 145 -16.77 -9.91 -4.27
N PRO A 146 -15.94 -8.86 -4.29
CA PRO A 146 -16.45 -7.49 -4.32
C PRO A 146 -17.15 -7.18 -5.64
N ALA A 147 -18.30 -6.51 -5.59
CA ALA A 147 -19.03 -6.08 -6.78
C ALA A 147 -18.20 -5.14 -7.67
N ARG A 148 -17.35 -4.29 -7.06
CA ARG A 148 -16.43 -3.37 -7.75
C ARG A 148 -15.02 -3.47 -7.16
N ARG A 149 -14.01 -3.47 -8.03
CA ARG A 149 -12.59 -3.35 -7.68
C ARG A 149 -11.87 -2.49 -8.73
N GLY A 150 -11.69 -1.22 -8.43
CA GLY A 150 -11.20 -0.26 -9.42
C GLY A 150 -12.18 -0.14 -10.60
N ARG A 151 -11.70 -0.37 -11.83
CA ARG A 151 -12.53 -0.41 -13.03
C ARG A 151 -13.30 -1.71 -13.21
N ILE A 152 -12.92 -2.79 -12.53
CA ILE A 152 -13.56 -4.10 -12.69
C ILE A 152 -14.87 -4.12 -11.92
N VAL A 153 -15.96 -4.45 -12.61
CA VAL A 153 -17.31 -4.57 -12.06
C VAL A 153 -17.89 -5.96 -12.33
N ARG A 154 -18.85 -6.40 -11.51
CA ARG A 154 -19.48 -7.71 -11.58
C ARG A 154 -21.00 -7.61 -11.50
N PRO A 155 -21.63 -7.21 -12.61
CA PRO A 155 -23.05 -6.89 -12.60
C PRO A 155 -23.97 -8.07 -12.35
N LEU A 156 -23.48 -9.33 -12.54
CA LEU A 156 -24.25 -10.57 -12.31
C LEU A 156 -24.00 -11.19 -10.94
N LEU A 157 -23.31 -10.50 -10.02
CA LEU A 157 -22.87 -11.11 -8.76
C LEU A 157 -24.03 -11.59 -7.85
N GLN A 158 -25.22 -11.08 -8.05
CA GLN A 158 -26.44 -11.46 -7.34
C GLN A 158 -27.35 -12.39 -8.15
N THR A 159 -26.96 -12.75 -9.38
CA THR A 159 -27.74 -13.60 -10.27
C THR A 159 -27.39 -15.06 -10.06
N PRO A 160 -28.34 -15.92 -9.73
CA PRO A 160 -28.15 -17.36 -9.68
C PRO A 160 -27.77 -17.93 -11.07
N ARG A 161 -26.85 -18.88 -11.09
CA ARG A 161 -26.42 -19.53 -12.34
C ARG A 161 -27.59 -20.16 -13.10
N ARG A 162 -28.57 -20.72 -12.41
CA ARG A 162 -29.77 -21.28 -13.00
C ARG A 162 -30.54 -20.24 -13.83
N ASP A 163 -30.67 -19.02 -13.33
CA ASP A 163 -31.40 -17.97 -14.03
C ASP A 163 -30.67 -17.53 -15.31
N ILE A 164 -29.31 -17.58 -15.31
CA ILE A 164 -28.48 -17.37 -16.51
C ILE A 164 -28.73 -18.45 -17.56
N GLU A 165 -28.73 -19.72 -17.16
CA GLU A 165 -28.95 -20.88 -18.06
C GLU A 165 -30.39 -20.86 -18.63
N GLU A 166 -31.39 -20.57 -17.79
CA GLU A 166 -32.78 -20.41 -18.22
C GLU A 166 -32.95 -19.25 -19.21
N TYR A 167 -32.28 -18.10 -18.96
CA TYR A 167 -32.30 -16.94 -19.84
C TYR A 167 -31.73 -17.26 -21.23
N LEU A 168 -30.54 -17.86 -21.29
CA LEU A 168 -29.91 -18.20 -22.57
C LEU A 168 -30.75 -19.19 -23.36
N THR A 169 -31.32 -20.18 -22.68
CA THR A 169 -32.22 -21.17 -23.31
C THR A 169 -33.49 -20.53 -23.88
N ALA A 170 -34.13 -19.66 -23.10
CA ALA A 170 -35.36 -18.97 -23.49
C ALA A 170 -35.17 -18.03 -24.69
N HIS A 171 -33.98 -17.44 -24.82
CA HIS A 171 -33.66 -16.54 -25.92
C HIS A 171 -32.93 -17.21 -27.08
N GLY A 172 -32.70 -18.53 -27.00
CA GLY A 172 -31.99 -19.29 -28.04
C GLY A 172 -30.53 -18.82 -28.25
N ILE A 173 -29.89 -18.32 -27.20
CA ILE A 173 -28.54 -17.79 -27.31
C ILE A 173 -27.52 -18.92 -27.15
N PRO A 174 -26.70 -19.19 -28.16
CA PRO A 174 -25.68 -20.22 -28.09
C PRO A 174 -24.52 -19.81 -27.19
N HIS A 175 -23.87 -20.79 -26.56
CA HIS A 175 -22.66 -20.60 -25.77
C HIS A 175 -21.78 -21.84 -25.83
N VAL A 176 -20.51 -21.73 -25.46
CA VAL A 176 -19.57 -22.83 -25.41
C VAL A 176 -19.63 -23.49 -24.04
N GLU A 177 -19.74 -24.83 -24.03
CA GLU A 177 -19.53 -25.59 -22.79
C GLU A 177 -18.03 -25.74 -22.52
N ASP A 178 -17.60 -25.24 -21.34
CA ASP A 178 -16.20 -25.28 -20.94
C ASP A 178 -15.83 -26.67 -20.41
N SER A 179 -15.08 -27.47 -21.21
CA SER A 179 -14.61 -28.80 -20.85
C SER A 179 -13.67 -28.85 -19.64
N THR A 180 -13.02 -27.71 -19.27
CA THR A 180 -12.10 -27.64 -18.13
C THR A 180 -12.76 -27.28 -16.80
N ASN A 181 -14.05 -27.07 -16.75
CA ASN A 181 -14.77 -26.97 -15.48
C ASN A 181 -14.50 -28.18 -14.55
N ALA A 182 -13.89 -29.26 -15.09
CA ALA A 182 -13.53 -30.46 -14.37
C ALA A 182 -12.12 -30.50 -13.75
N GLU A 183 -11.13 -29.68 -14.22
CA GLU A 183 -9.71 -29.96 -13.92
C GLU A 183 -8.89 -28.89 -13.21
N THR A 184 -9.27 -27.60 -13.24
CA THR A 184 -8.33 -26.52 -12.89
C THR A 184 -8.19 -26.17 -11.39
N ASP A 185 -9.15 -26.51 -10.55
CA ASP A 185 -9.02 -26.39 -9.08
C ASP A 185 -9.82 -27.48 -8.39
N ALA A 186 -9.18 -28.59 -8.05
CA ALA A 186 -9.81 -29.73 -7.39
C ALA A 186 -10.59 -29.33 -6.12
N ALA A 187 -10.12 -28.35 -5.36
CA ALA A 187 -10.78 -27.90 -4.14
C ALA A 187 -12.02 -27.04 -4.42
N ARG A 188 -11.93 -26.10 -5.38
CA ARG A 188 -13.06 -25.25 -5.77
C ARG A 188 -14.14 -26.06 -6.51
N ASN A 189 -13.72 -26.98 -7.40
CA ASN A 189 -14.64 -27.91 -8.07
C ASN A 189 -15.37 -28.82 -7.08
N ARG A 190 -14.71 -29.29 -6.01
CA ARG A 190 -15.39 -30.05 -4.96
C ARG A 190 -16.43 -29.20 -4.21
N ILE A 191 -16.15 -27.93 -3.95
CA ILE A 191 -17.16 -27.03 -3.37
C ILE A 191 -18.35 -26.89 -4.29
N ARG A 192 -18.13 -26.67 -5.58
CA ARG A 192 -19.17 -26.49 -6.61
C ARG A 192 -20.00 -27.74 -6.86
N LEU A 193 -19.35 -28.90 -6.97
CA LEU A 193 -20.01 -30.15 -7.40
C LEU A 193 -20.50 -31.01 -6.24
N ASP A 194 -19.95 -30.86 -5.05
CA ASP A 194 -20.26 -31.68 -3.88
C ASP A 194 -20.82 -30.89 -2.70
N VAL A 195 -20.10 -29.83 -2.23
CA VAL A 195 -20.48 -29.14 -1.01
C VAL A 195 -21.72 -28.27 -1.20
N LEU A 196 -21.71 -27.39 -2.21
CA LEU A 196 -22.81 -26.44 -2.44
C LEU A 196 -24.13 -27.16 -2.79
N PRO A 197 -24.17 -28.20 -3.62
CA PRO A 197 -25.38 -28.99 -3.85
C PRO A 197 -25.93 -29.67 -2.60
N ARG A 198 -25.06 -30.12 -1.69
CA ARG A 198 -25.49 -30.71 -0.41
C ARG A 198 -26.11 -29.65 0.49
N LEU A 199 -25.52 -28.44 0.55
CA LEU A 199 -26.11 -27.32 1.30
C LEU A 199 -27.48 -26.93 0.72
N GLU A 200 -27.61 -26.88 -0.60
CA GLU A 200 -28.89 -26.65 -1.29
C GLU A 200 -29.94 -27.75 -0.99
N SER A 201 -29.52 -28.98 -0.83
CA SER A 201 -30.45 -30.10 -0.47
C SER A 201 -30.91 -30.02 1.00
N ILE A 202 -30.12 -29.43 1.89
CA ILE A 202 -30.46 -29.19 3.30
C ILE A 202 -31.35 -27.96 3.43
N HIS A 203 -30.98 -26.89 2.73
CA HIS A 203 -31.72 -25.63 2.76
C HIS A 203 -31.77 -25.03 1.33
N PRO A 204 -32.90 -25.18 0.63
CA PRO A 204 -33.09 -24.60 -0.69
C PRO A 204 -32.84 -23.07 -0.65
N GLY A 205 -31.96 -22.58 -1.53
CA GLY A 205 -31.50 -21.20 -1.52
C GLY A 205 -30.30 -20.92 -0.63
N ALA A 206 -29.54 -21.95 -0.25
CA ALA A 206 -28.31 -21.83 0.54
C ALA A 206 -27.29 -20.90 -0.08
N ALA A 207 -27.05 -20.98 -1.40
CA ALA A 207 -26.16 -20.06 -2.11
C ALA A 207 -26.59 -18.59 -1.98
N ALA A 208 -27.89 -18.32 -2.14
CA ALA A 208 -28.45 -16.99 -1.96
C ALA A 208 -28.38 -16.50 -0.49
N GLY A 209 -28.55 -17.43 0.47
CA GLY A 209 -28.35 -17.15 1.90
C GLY A 209 -26.91 -16.74 2.21
N ILE A 210 -25.93 -17.47 1.67
CA ILE A 210 -24.50 -17.15 1.81
C ILE A 210 -24.17 -15.79 1.19
N ALA A 211 -24.73 -15.47 0.01
CA ALA A 211 -24.53 -14.20 -0.65
C ALA A 211 -25.09 -13.04 0.20
N ARG A 212 -26.32 -13.12 0.69
CA ARG A 212 -26.91 -12.11 1.58
C ARG A 212 -26.12 -11.92 2.88
N MET A 213 -25.66 -13.00 3.50
CA MET A 213 -24.76 -12.93 4.65
C MET A 213 -23.51 -12.13 4.31
N SER A 214 -22.90 -12.39 3.14
CA SER A 214 -21.68 -11.68 2.74
C SER A 214 -21.88 -10.19 2.52
N GLU A 215 -23.06 -9.75 2.09
CA GLU A 215 -23.41 -8.33 1.95
C GLU A 215 -23.43 -7.63 3.30
N THR A 216 -24.12 -8.20 4.29
CA THR A 216 -24.14 -7.68 5.67
C THR A 216 -22.71 -7.60 6.24
N LEU A 217 -21.91 -8.65 6.03
CA LEU A 217 -20.51 -8.67 6.49
C LEU A 217 -19.64 -7.63 5.74
N ALA A 218 -19.97 -7.30 4.49
CA ALA A 218 -19.28 -6.26 3.73
C ALA A 218 -19.57 -4.86 4.27
N GLU A 219 -20.79 -4.59 4.73
CA GLU A 219 -21.17 -3.34 5.40
C GLU A 219 -20.39 -3.18 6.73
N ASP A 220 -20.36 -4.24 7.57
CA ASP A 220 -19.58 -4.24 8.81
C ASP A 220 -18.09 -4.04 8.55
N GLU A 221 -17.54 -4.70 7.54
CA GLU A 221 -16.12 -4.55 7.15
C GLU A 221 -15.82 -3.13 6.68
N ALA A 222 -16.69 -2.54 5.86
CA ALA A 222 -16.54 -1.17 5.37
C ALA A 222 -16.55 -0.17 6.53
N PHE A 223 -17.46 -0.33 7.50
CA PHE A 223 -17.53 0.50 8.69
C PHE A 223 -16.24 0.39 9.53
N LEU A 224 -15.77 -0.82 9.79
CA LEU A 224 -14.53 -1.02 10.56
C LEU A 224 -13.29 -0.51 9.80
N ALA A 225 -13.28 -0.58 8.48
CA ALA A 225 -12.22 -0.05 7.65
C ALA A 225 -12.21 1.50 7.67
N SER A 226 -13.38 2.15 7.62
CA SER A 226 -13.48 3.62 7.73
C SER A 226 -12.93 4.12 9.06
N LEU A 227 -13.28 3.47 10.17
CA LEU A 227 -12.73 3.81 11.48
C LEU A 227 -11.19 3.66 11.52
N ALA A 228 -10.64 2.67 10.85
CA ALA A 228 -9.19 2.49 10.77
C ALA A 228 -8.53 3.58 9.92
N GLU A 229 -9.14 4.00 8.81
CA GLU A 229 -8.67 5.09 7.96
C GLU A 229 -8.70 6.44 8.68
N GLU A 230 -9.78 6.73 9.43
CA GLU A 230 -9.84 7.92 10.29
C GLU A 230 -8.70 7.96 11.31
N LYS A 231 -8.38 6.83 11.95
CA LYS A 231 -7.26 6.75 12.88
C LYS A 231 -5.91 6.95 12.18
N LEU A 232 -5.71 6.37 11.01
CA LEU A 232 -4.48 6.56 10.25
C LEU A 232 -4.33 8.01 9.77
N ALA A 233 -5.39 8.65 9.33
CA ALA A 233 -5.38 10.07 8.96
C ALA A 233 -5.00 10.97 10.15
N LEU A 234 -5.50 10.65 11.36
CA LEU A 234 -5.16 11.36 12.58
C LEU A 234 -3.69 11.13 13.01
N TRP A 235 -3.17 9.92 12.84
CA TRP A 235 -1.81 9.56 13.27
C TRP A 235 -0.73 9.97 12.26
N GLY A 236 -1.07 10.10 10.97
CA GLY A 236 -0.14 10.42 9.90
C GLY A 236 0.85 9.27 9.63
N GLU A 237 2.11 9.62 9.36
CA GLU A 237 3.14 8.64 8.99
C GLU A 237 3.61 7.76 10.16
N ALA A 238 3.41 8.21 11.39
CA ALA A 238 3.88 7.52 12.59
C ALA A 238 2.72 7.17 13.51
N ILE A 239 2.54 5.88 13.77
CA ILE A 239 1.45 5.37 14.63
C ILE A 239 1.84 5.48 16.10
N PRO A 240 1.12 6.26 16.95
CA PRO A 240 1.35 6.26 18.38
C PRO A 240 1.06 4.89 19.00
N GLY A 241 2.04 4.27 19.65
CA GLY A 241 1.89 2.93 20.24
C GLY A 241 0.74 2.87 21.25
N ALA A 242 0.64 3.85 22.14
CA ALA A 242 -0.46 3.98 23.09
C ALA A 242 -1.81 4.18 22.38
N GLY A 243 -1.85 5.01 21.32
CA GLY A 243 -3.03 5.23 20.50
C GLY A 243 -3.51 3.94 19.81
N LEU A 244 -2.58 3.17 19.25
CA LEU A 244 -2.88 1.87 18.63
C LEU A 244 -3.44 0.86 19.64
N CYS A 245 -2.89 0.83 20.84
CA CYS A 245 -3.37 -0.06 21.90
C CYS A 245 -4.72 0.36 22.50
N ALA A 246 -5.09 1.63 22.39
CA ALA A 246 -6.35 2.17 22.91
C ALA A 246 -7.55 1.94 21.98
N VAL A 247 -7.33 1.71 20.69
CA VAL A 247 -8.44 1.42 19.77
C VAL A 247 -8.87 -0.05 19.82
N PRO A 248 -10.14 -0.37 19.52
CA PRO A 248 -10.60 -1.76 19.45
C PRO A 248 -9.73 -2.61 18.51
N ARG A 249 -9.43 -3.84 18.92
CA ARG A 249 -8.58 -4.76 18.15
C ARG A 249 -8.96 -4.93 16.68
N PRO A 250 -10.26 -5.00 16.28
CA PRO A 250 -10.64 -5.04 14.87
C PRO A 250 -10.20 -3.82 14.07
N VAL A 251 -10.27 -2.62 14.67
CA VAL A 251 -9.83 -1.36 14.05
C VAL A 251 -8.30 -1.31 13.99
N ALA A 252 -7.60 -1.65 15.09
CA ALA A 252 -6.14 -1.72 15.13
C ALA A 252 -5.57 -2.65 14.04
N ARG A 253 -6.20 -3.82 13.84
CA ARG A 253 -5.79 -4.79 12.82
C ARG A 253 -5.88 -4.21 11.41
N ARG A 254 -6.95 -3.50 11.08
CA ARG A 254 -7.15 -2.88 9.77
C ARG A 254 -6.20 -1.71 9.56
N ALA A 255 -6.02 -0.88 10.58
CA ALA A 255 -5.06 0.22 10.54
C ALA A 255 -3.64 -0.30 10.27
N LEU A 256 -3.18 -1.31 10.99
CA LEU A 256 -1.87 -1.93 10.78
C LEU A 256 -1.76 -2.61 9.41
N ALA A 257 -2.79 -3.33 8.96
CA ALA A 257 -2.79 -3.97 7.64
C ALA A 257 -2.71 -2.93 6.50
N ARG A 258 -3.44 -1.82 6.63
CA ARG A 258 -3.40 -0.71 5.67
C ARG A 258 -2.04 -0.01 5.68
N TRP A 259 -1.53 0.32 6.86
CA TRP A 259 -0.25 0.99 7.05
C TRP A 259 0.94 0.16 6.54
N LEU A 260 0.89 -1.16 6.72
CA LEU A 260 1.89 -2.10 6.20
C LEU A 260 1.67 -2.46 4.72
N GLY A 261 0.54 -2.09 4.12
CA GLY A 261 0.21 -2.40 2.72
C GLY A 261 -0.02 -3.88 2.44
N GLY A 262 -0.53 -4.65 3.42
CA GLY A 262 -0.80 -6.08 3.24
C GLY A 262 -1.59 -6.69 4.39
N GLU A 263 -2.04 -7.93 4.20
CA GLU A 263 -2.77 -8.66 5.25
C GLU A 263 -1.84 -9.12 6.38
N LEU A 264 -2.37 -9.13 7.60
CA LEU A 264 -1.65 -9.55 8.79
C LEU A 264 -2.21 -10.88 9.32
N SER A 265 -1.33 -11.87 9.48
CA SER A 265 -1.67 -13.05 10.27
C SER A 265 -1.95 -12.66 11.73
N ARG A 266 -2.67 -13.53 12.45
CA ARG A 266 -2.98 -13.31 13.85
C ARG A 266 -1.71 -13.13 14.70
N GLU A 267 -0.71 -13.96 14.46
CA GLU A 267 0.57 -13.95 15.19
C GLU A 267 1.33 -12.64 14.96
N ARG A 268 1.40 -12.16 13.71
CA ARG A 268 2.04 -10.89 13.37
C ARG A 268 1.32 -9.70 13.97
N PHE A 269 -0.01 -9.70 13.93
CA PHE A 269 -0.81 -8.67 14.57
C PHE A 269 -0.57 -8.61 16.07
N ASP A 270 -0.59 -9.76 16.78
CA ASP A 270 -0.36 -9.82 18.21
C ASP A 270 1.08 -9.44 18.58
N ALA A 271 2.07 -9.77 17.73
CA ALA A 271 3.46 -9.34 17.90
C ALA A 271 3.58 -7.80 17.77
N LEU A 272 2.94 -7.20 16.77
CA LEU A 272 2.92 -5.74 16.58
C LEU A 272 2.26 -5.01 17.74
N LEU A 273 1.15 -5.52 18.27
CA LEU A 273 0.50 -4.91 19.45
C LEU A 273 1.38 -5.00 20.70
N ARG A 274 2.03 -6.15 20.97
CA ARG A 274 2.99 -6.27 22.07
C ARG A 274 4.18 -5.32 21.89
N PHE A 275 4.69 -5.24 20.66
CA PHE A 275 5.75 -4.31 20.33
C PHE A 275 5.33 -2.84 20.53
N ALA A 276 4.12 -2.45 20.12
CA ALA A 276 3.57 -1.12 20.32
C ALA A 276 3.38 -0.76 21.80
N ALA A 277 2.96 -1.73 22.61
CA ALA A 277 2.72 -1.55 24.04
C ALA A 277 4.00 -1.53 24.89
N GLY A 278 5.15 -1.93 24.34
CA GLY A 278 6.40 -1.99 25.08
C GLY A 278 7.01 -0.62 25.36
N ASP A 279 8.00 -0.57 26.25
CA ASP A 279 8.72 0.63 26.64
C ASP A 279 10.02 0.81 25.83
N GLY A 280 10.47 2.08 25.70
CA GLY A 280 11.72 2.44 25.05
C GLY A 280 11.73 2.26 23.54
N ASP A 281 12.90 2.47 22.96
CA ASP A 281 13.12 2.32 21.51
C ASP A 281 13.40 0.86 21.15
N GLY A 282 13.03 0.45 19.93
CA GLY A 282 13.20 -0.91 19.48
C GLY A 282 12.95 -1.10 17.99
N VAL A 283 13.24 -2.31 17.50
CA VAL A 283 13.02 -2.69 16.10
C VAL A 283 12.32 -4.05 16.05
N LEU A 284 11.30 -4.16 15.22
CA LEU A 284 10.61 -5.41 14.90
C LEU A 284 10.78 -5.69 13.41
N GLU A 285 11.46 -6.80 13.11
CA GLU A 285 11.61 -7.28 11.73
C GLU A 285 10.38 -8.08 11.31
N LEU A 286 9.82 -7.70 10.17
CA LEU A 286 8.74 -8.41 9.49
C LEU A 286 9.21 -8.81 8.09
N PRO A 287 8.65 -9.84 7.45
CA PRO A 287 8.99 -10.19 6.08
C PRO A 287 8.82 -9.01 5.12
N GLY A 288 9.94 -8.56 4.53
CA GLY A 288 9.98 -7.44 3.60
C GLY A 288 9.78 -6.05 4.20
N ARG A 289 9.69 -5.92 5.54
CA ARG A 289 9.48 -4.63 6.21
C ARG A 289 10.11 -4.59 7.60
N ARG A 290 10.54 -3.39 7.99
CA ARG A 290 11.06 -3.10 9.32
C ARG A 290 10.16 -2.08 10.01
N VAL A 291 9.71 -2.38 11.23
CA VAL A 291 8.96 -1.47 12.09
C VAL A 291 9.84 -1.01 13.24
N ARG A 292 10.02 0.27 13.39
CA ARG A 292 10.74 0.87 14.52
C ARG A 292 9.77 1.45 15.52
N ARG A 293 10.07 1.30 16.79
CA ARG A 293 9.43 2.07 17.85
C ARG A 293 10.45 3.07 18.38
N GLU A 294 10.15 4.34 18.24
CA GLU A 294 10.98 5.46 18.70
C GLU A 294 10.08 6.49 19.36
N LEU A 295 10.44 6.90 20.56
CA LEU A 295 9.65 7.87 21.35
C LEU A 295 8.17 7.50 21.50
N GLY A 296 7.88 6.20 21.61
CA GLY A 296 6.52 5.67 21.73
C GLY A 296 5.70 5.66 20.44
N GLN A 297 6.32 5.96 19.29
CA GLN A 297 5.70 5.92 17.97
C GLN A 297 6.27 4.77 17.12
N LEU A 298 5.40 4.15 16.33
CA LEU A 298 5.79 3.16 15.33
C LEU A 298 6.02 3.86 13.98
N ARG A 299 7.14 3.56 13.34
CA ARG A 299 7.51 4.07 12.00
C ARG A 299 7.92 2.92 11.11
N LEU A 300 7.60 3.02 9.81
CA LEU A 300 8.24 2.19 8.79
C LEU A 300 9.58 2.83 8.44
N GLY A 301 10.63 2.05 8.32
CA GLY A 301 11.93 2.64 8.00
C GLY A 301 12.96 1.63 7.55
N GLU A 302 13.79 2.11 6.59
CA GLU A 302 14.92 1.41 6.02
C GLU A 302 16.20 1.88 6.70
N GLY A 303 16.61 1.52 7.77
CA GLY A 303 17.92 1.83 8.34
C GLY A 303 17.99 3.15 9.15
N ASP A 304 19.12 3.37 9.77
CA ASP A 304 19.47 4.59 10.46
C ASP A 304 19.92 5.64 9.44
N ALA A 305 19.66 6.89 9.74
CA ALA A 305 20.21 7.98 8.94
C ALA A 305 21.74 7.86 8.91
N PRO A 306 22.37 7.83 7.71
CA PRO A 306 23.82 7.71 7.64
C PRO A 306 24.51 8.83 8.41
N PRO A 307 25.63 8.54 9.06
CA PRO A 307 26.40 9.56 9.79
C PRO A 307 26.89 10.62 8.82
N LEU A 308 27.10 11.82 9.36
CA LEU A 308 27.76 12.90 8.63
C LEU A 308 29.28 12.64 8.65
N GLU A 309 29.89 12.69 7.46
CA GLU A 309 31.34 12.69 7.34
C GLU A 309 31.93 13.95 8.00
N GLU A 310 33.09 13.79 8.64
CA GLU A 310 33.75 14.97 9.21
C GLU A 310 34.27 15.88 8.09
N ARG A 311 33.91 17.15 8.17
CA ARG A 311 34.37 18.21 7.26
C ARG A 311 34.83 19.44 8.03
N VAL A 312 35.99 19.94 7.63
CA VAL A 312 36.55 21.19 8.19
C VAL A 312 35.74 22.39 7.70
N LEU A 313 35.40 23.30 8.59
CA LEU A 313 34.71 24.55 8.27
C LEU A 313 35.74 25.67 8.13
N LEU A 314 35.75 26.33 6.98
CA LEU A 314 36.61 27.48 6.73
C LEU A 314 35.77 28.79 6.70
N PRO A 315 36.26 29.92 7.18
CA PRO A 315 35.57 31.20 7.11
C PRO A 315 35.27 31.58 5.65
N GLY A 316 34.05 32.02 5.37
CA GLY A 316 33.55 32.34 4.03
C GLY A 316 33.04 31.14 3.23
N GLU A 317 33.11 29.93 3.79
CA GLU A 317 32.67 28.69 3.14
C GLU A 317 31.26 28.30 3.54
N THR A 318 30.56 27.67 2.60
CA THR A 318 29.28 26.95 2.84
C THR A 318 29.43 25.50 2.49
N LEU A 319 29.27 24.61 3.46
CA LEU A 319 29.25 23.17 3.24
C LEU A 319 27.83 22.68 2.95
N LEU A 320 27.73 21.83 1.94
CA LEU A 320 26.48 21.13 1.63
C LEU A 320 26.62 19.64 1.91
N TYR A 321 25.72 19.10 2.74
CA TYR A 321 25.50 17.67 2.88
C TYR A 321 24.24 17.32 2.07
N PRO A 322 24.38 16.64 0.91
CA PRO A 322 23.28 16.44 -0.03
C PRO A 322 22.01 15.90 0.63
N GLY A 323 20.89 16.58 0.37
CA GLY A 323 19.57 16.22 0.88
C GLY A 323 19.36 16.42 2.39
N ARG A 324 20.27 17.12 3.12
CA ARG A 324 20.19 17.25 4.58
C ARG A 324 20.48 18.63 5.12
N TRP A 325 21.73 19.11 5.02
CA TRP A 325 22.20 20.28 5.73
C TRP A 325 22.99 21.23 4.86
N ARG A 326 22.72 22.54 5.02
CA ARG A 326 23.56 23.64 4.57
C ARG A 326 24.19 24.25 5.80
N ILE A 327 25.51 24.39 5.84
CA ILE A 327 26.28 24.90 6.98
C ILE A 327 27.21 25.99 6.48
N SER A 328 26.93 27.25 6.86
CA SER A 328 27.77 28.41 6.51
C SER A 328 28.62 28.83 7.67
N CYS A 329 29.84 29.33 7.40
CA CYS A 329 30.75 29.86 8.36
C CYS A 329 31.16 31.28 7.94
N GLU A 330 30.81 32.29 8.73
CA GLU A 330 31.12 33.70 8.48
C GLU A 330 32.10 34.20 9.54
N SER A 331 33.06 35.04 9.13
CA SER A 331 33.96 35.73 10.04
C SER A 331 33.37 37.08 10.43
N CYS A 332 33.17 37.30 11.70
CA CYS A 332 32.62 38.55 12.27
C CYS A 332 33.72 39.34 12.98
N ALA A 333 33.79 40.63 12.69
CA ALA A 333 34.74 41.53 13.32
C ALA A 333 34.41 41.77 14.82
N ALA A 334 35.41 42.23 15.56
CA ALA A 334 35.23 42.67 16.95
C ALA A 334 34.14 43.75 17.07
N GLY A 335 33.23 43.60 18.04
CA GLY A 335 32.08 44.48 18.23
C GLY A 335 30.85 44.18 17.39
N SER A 336 30.88 43.16 16.54
CA SER A 336 29.68 42.62 15.89
C SER A 336 28.68 42.06 16.90
N GLU A 337 27.38 42.15 16.60
CA GLU A 337 26.34 41.62 17.47
C GLU A 337 26.38 40.10 17.56
N ILE A 338 26.45 39.57 18.79
CA ILE A 338 26.44 38.13 19.04
C ILE A 338 25.00 37.64 19.11
N GLN A 339 24.53 37.01 18.04
CA GLN A 339 23.21 36.36 17.96
C GLN A 339 23.37 34.86 17.93
N THR A 340 22.84 34.17 18.93
CA THR A 340 22.84 32.71 18.99
C THR A 340 21.42 32.15 19.06
N SER A 341 21.24 30.98 18.47
CA SER A 341 20.00 30.23 18.50
C SER A 341 20.26 28.71 18.50
N PHE A 342 19.25 27.88 18.34
CA PHE A 342 19.43 26.44 18.22
C PHE A 342 20.05 26.01 16.89
N ASN A 343 20.17 26.91 15.93
CA ASN A 343 20.76 26.66 14.60
C ASN A 343 21.84 27.67 14.21
N THR A 344 22.12 28.68 15.05
CA THR A 344 23.14 29.71 14.83
C THR A 344 24.05 29.77 16.04
N PHE A 345 25.34 29.60 15.81
CA PHE A 345 26.37 29.49 16.86
C PHE A 345 27.48 30.47 16.61
N CYS A 346 28.01 31.09 17.71
CA CYS A 346 29.09 32.03 17.64
C CYS A 346 30.27 31.54 18.49
N PHE A 347 31.46 31.42 17.88
CA PHE A 347 32.68 30.92 18.55
C PHE A 347 33.79 31.94 18.47
N SER A 348 34.40 32.30 19.63
CA SER A 348 35.57 33.12 19.69
C SER A 348 36.73 32.50 18.88
N CYS A 349 37.32 33.30 17.98
CA CYS A 349 38.44 32.86 17.16
C CYS A 349 39.66 32.45 18.04
N ALA A 350 39.83 33.07 19.21
CA ALA A 350 40.92 32.80 20.12
C ALA A 350 40.75 31.49 20.91
N ASN A 351 39.51 31.03 21.11
CA ASN A 351 39.18 29.89 21.96
C ASN A 351 38.96 28.56 21.18
N ILE A 352 39.16 28.57 19.87
CA ILE A 352 39.11 27.38 19.06
C ILE A 352 40.43 26.62 19.12
N CYS A 353 40.41 25.38 19.52
CA CYS A 353 41.56 24.49 19.57
C CYS A 353 41.79 23.76 18.25
N GLY A 354 42.71 24.22 17.42
CA GLY A 354 42.99 23.58 16.15
C GLY A 354 41.96 23.85 15.04
N LYS A 355 41.47 22.84 14.37
CA LYS A 355 40.51 22.99 13.24
C LYS A 355 39.09 22.94 13.75
N LEU A 356 38.26 23.85 13.26
CA LEU A 356 36.80 23.78 13.42
C LEU A 356 36.23 22.81 12.38
N SER A 357 35.45 21.86 12.83
CA SER A 357 34.84 20.87 11.94
C SER A 357 33.38 20.58 12.31
N VAL A 358 32.66 19.95 11.41
CA VAL A 358 31.32 19.40 11.63
C VAL A 358 31.32 17.92 11.31
N ALA A 359 30.69 17.14 12.19
CA ALA A 359 30.57 15.70 12.06
C ALA A 359 29.33 15.18 12.79
N SER A 360 29.07 13.87 12.70
CA SER A 360 28.19 13.19 13.65
C SER A 360 28.77 13.18 15.06
N ARG A 361 27.89 12.98 16.07
CA ARG A 361 28.37 12.71 17.43
C ARG A 361 29.31 11.50 17.47
N ALA A 362 30.36 11.59 18.28
CA ALA A 362 31.20 10.44 18.61
C ALA A 362 30.77 9.77 19.93
N ALA A 363 31.21 8.52 20.14
CA ALA A 363 31.01 7.84 21.41
C ALA A 363 31.78 8.59 22.53
N GLY A 364 31.10 8.85 23.66
CA GLY A 364 31.70 9.56 24.77
C GLY A 364 31.66 11.10 24.67
N ASP A 365 31.14 11.69 23.60
CA ASP A 365 31.01 13.12 23.44
C ASP A 365 30.25 13.75 24.61
N THR A 366 30.86 14.74 25.25
CA THR A 366 30.27 15.55 26.32
C THR A 366 30.39 17.02 26.01
N ILE A 367 29.44 17.84 26.48
CA ILE A 367 29.43 19.28 26.25
C ILE A 367 28.96 20.01 27.51
N LEU A 368 29.64 21.14 27.85
CA LEU A 368 29.20 22.08 28.84
C LEU A 368 28.42 23.20 28.13
N LEU A 369 27.09 23.14 28.18
CA LEU A 369 26.24 24.10 27.49
C LEU A 369 26.28 25.49 28.17
N HIS A 370 26.36 26.54 27.34
CA HIS A 370 26.31 27.91 27.81
C HIS A 370 25.03 28.19 28.61
N ARG A 371 25.16 28.78 29.80
CA ARG A 371 24.05 29.08 30.74
C ARG A 371 23.26 27.90 31.28
N ARG A 372 23.74 26.66 31.06
CA ARG A 372 23.08 25.43 31.59
C ARG A 372 24.04 24.59 32.41
N GLY A 373 24.40 24.99 33.58
CA GLY A 373 25.42 24.37 34.44
C GLY A 373 25.59 22.84 34.30
N GLY A 374 26.84 22.38 34.35
CA GLY A 374 27.24 20.95 34.31
C GLY A 374 27.47 20.39 32.91
N THR A 375 28.48 19.54 32.81
CA THR A 375 28.80 18.77 31.58
C THR A 375 27.80 17.67 31.37
N ARG A 376 27.30 17.52 30.15
CA ARG A 376 26.33 16.48 29.79
C ARG A 376 26.76 15.69 28.56
N SER A 377 26.37 14.43 28.50
CA SER A 377 26.58 13.58 27.33
C SER A 377 25.71 14.10 26.16
N VAL A 378 26.31 14.24 24.97
CA VAL A 378 25.59 14.62 23.73
C VAL A 378 24.48 13.60 23.42
N SER A 379 24.72 12.31 23.66
CA SER A 379 23.71 11.26 23.47
C SER A 379 22.48 11.46 24.34
N LYS A 380 22.66 11.87 25.61
CA LYS A 380 21.55 12.15 26.54
C LYS A 380 20.79 13.41 26.13
N LEU A 381 21.50 14.45 25.70
CA LEU A 381 20.89 15.70 25.22
C LEU A 381 20.02 15.48 23.98
N LEU A 382 20.47 14.66 23.03
CA LEU A 382 19.67 14.28 21.86
C LEU A 382 18.40 13.52 22.25
N GLY A 383 18.48 12.69 23.29
CA GLY A 383 17.28 12.02 23.87
C GLY A 383 16.31 12.99 24.53
N GLU A 384 16.82 13.92 25.36
CA GLU A 384 16.03 14.98 26.00
C GLU A 384 15.36 15.90 24.97
N ALA A 385 16.03 16.18 23.85
CA ALA A 385 15.49 16.91 22.69
C ALA A 385 14.51 16.09 21.83
N ARG A 386 14.19 14.86 22.24
CA ARG A 386 13.28 13.93 21.54
C ARG A 386 13.69 13.63 20.11
N ILE A 387 14.99 13.59 19.82
CA ILE A 387 15.48 13.19 18.50
C ILE A 387 15.48 11.66 18.43
N PRO A 388 14.77 11.07 17.44
CA PRO A 388 14.73 9.63 17.24
C PRO A 388 16.12 9.01 17.11
N VAL A 389 16.34 7.81 17.66
CA VAL A 389 17.65 7.13 17.62
C VAL A 389 18.15 6.97 16.19
N SER A 390 17.24 6.65 15.28
CA SER A 390 17.54 6.50 13.84
C SER A 390 18.07 7.79 13.17
N GLN A 391 17.78 8.95 13.72
CA GLN A 391 18.17 10.27 13.17
C GLN A 391 19.39 10.89 13.86
N ARG A 392 19.77 10.37 15.04
CA ARG A 392 20.83 10.98 15.86
C ARG A 392 22.20 11.02 15.18
N ALA A 393 22.48 10.06 14.30
CA ALA A 393 23.71 10.03 13.52
C ALA A 393 23.80 11.13 12.47
N ALA A 394 22.66 11.69 12.04
CA ALA A 394 22.60 12.75 11.05
C ALA A 394 22.54 14.16 11.67
N VAL A 395 22.55 14.28 13.00
CA VAL A 395 22.53 15.60 13.68
C VAL A 395 23.91 16.22 13.62
N PRO A 396 24.08 17.46 13.08
CA PRO A 396 25.37 18.13 13.04
C PRO A 396 25.90 18.46 14.44
N VAL A 397 27.13 18.05 14.70
CA VAL A 397 27.91 18.42 15.87
C VAL A 397 29.12 19.23 15.41
N LEU A 398 29.16 20.50 15.80
CA LEU A 398 30.32 21.34 15.59
C LEU A 398 31.37 21.02 16.66
N ARG A 399 32.63 20.89 16.26
CA ARG A 399 33.71 20.48 17.15
C ARG A 399 35.04 21.07 16.75
N ASP A 400 35.96 21.07 17.71
CA ASP A 400 37.37 21.38 17.49
C ASP A 400 38.27 20.28 18.07
N GLY A 401 39.59 20.51 18.16
CA GLY A 401 40.52 19.55 18.70
C GLY A 401 40.33 19.19 20.19
N ALA A 402 39.58 19.97 20.95
CA ALA A 402 39.22 19.73 22.35
C ALA A 402 37.81 19.10 22.55
N GLY A 403 37.05 18.89 21.49
CA GLY A 403 35.74 18.20 21.54
C GLY A 403 34.56 19.02 21.04
N PRO A 404 33.31 18.65 21.38
CA PRO A 404 32.09 19.31 20.92
C PRO A 404 32.00 20.76 21.34
N LEU A 405 31.68 21.64 20.40
CA LEU A 405 31.43 23.07 20.58
C LEU A 405 29.95 23.43 20.50
N ALA A 406 29.19 22.78 19.63
CA ALA A 406 27.74 22.92 19.55
C ALA A 406 27.08 21.68 18.95
N VAL A 407 25.81 21.55 19.30
CA VAL A 407 24.93 20.50 18.73
C VAL A 407 23.70 21.16 18.18
N TYR A 408 23.41 20.91 16.91
CA TYR A 408 22.23 21.45 16.23
C TYR A 408 20.94 21.09 16.99
N GLY A 409 20.03 22.05 17.14
CA GLY A 409 18.78 21.91 17.87
C GLY A 409 18.91 21.89 19.40
N ILE A 410 20.14 21.96 19.96
CA ILE A 410 20.40 21.88 21.42
C ILE A 410 21.05 23.11 21.94
N GLY A 411 22.19 23.55 21.37
CA GLY A 411 22.92 24.73 21.81
C GLY A 411 24.44 24.59 21.70
N GLN A 412 25.15 25.63 22.16
CA GLN A 412 26.62 25.72 22.11
C GLN A 412 27.28 25.65 23.48
N SER A 413 28.56 25.29 23.45
CA SER A 413 29.43 25.22 24.62
C SER A 413 29.79 26.62 25.14
N GLU A 414 29.90 26.70 26.46
CA GLU A 414 30.41 27.92 27.13
C GLU A 414 31.91 28.13 26.83
N ARG A 415 32.67 27.07 26.60
CA ARG A 415 34.12 27.11 26.41
C ARG A 415 34.56 28.05 25.28
N ALA A 416 33.84 28.09 24.18
CA ALA A 416 34.17 28.90 23.01
C ALA A 416 33.18 30.06 22.79
N PHE A 417 32.38 30.40 23.78
CA PHE A 417 31.46 31.56 23.66
C PHE A 417 32.28 32.86 23.57
N PRO A 418 32.05 33.74 22.58
CA PRO A 418 32.81 34.96 22.41
C PRO A 418 32.48 35.96 23.48
N ALA A 419 33.52 36.65 23.99
CA ALA A 419 33.34 37.84 24.86
C ALA A 419 32.90 39.06 24.02
N PRO A 420 32.25 40.06 24.65
CA PRO A 420 31.97 41.31 23.98
C PRO A 420 33.26 41.93 23.43
N GLN A 421 33.25 42.36 22.16
CA GLN A 421 34.42 42.97 21.49
C GLN A 421 35.50 41.96 20.99
N GLU A 422 35.28 40.67 21.01
CA GLU A 422 36.17 39.71 20.37
C GLU A 422 35.71 39.39 18.93
N PRO A 423 36.65 39.13 17.99
CA PRO A 423 36.28 38.59 16.69
C PRO A 423 35.82 37.11 16.85
N PHE A 424 34.80 36.73 16.10
CA PHE A 424 34.21 35.39 16.20
C PHE A 424 33.77 34.85 14.87
N TYR A 425 33.63 33.52 14.79
CA TYR A 425 32.97 32.84 13.69
C TYR A 425 31.48 32.65 14.00
N LYS A 426 30.63 33.04 13.06
CA LYS A 426 29.19 32.78 13.09
C LYS A 426 28.89 31.64 12.17
N ILE A 427 28.32 30.57 12.72
CA ILE A 427 27.98 29.35 11.98
C ILE A 427 26.47 29.19 12.00
N THR A 428 25.88 29.06 10.78
CA THR A 428 24.45 28.85 10.62
C THR A 428 24.24 27.50 9.96
N ILE A 429 23.36 26.65 10.57
CA ILE A 429 22.99 25.36 10.08
C ILE A 429 21.51 25.39 9.69
N SER A 430 21.18 25.03 8.47
CA SER A 430 19.80 24.95 7.98
C SER A 430 19.57 23.61 7.26
N PRO A 431 18.38 23.02 7.38
CA PRO A 431 18.02 21.90 6.52
C PRO A 431 17.91 22.36 5.07
N ILE A 432 18.29 21.51 4.12
CA ILE A 432 18.08 21.75 2.68
C ILE A 432 16.61 21.44 2.36
N SER A 433 15.91 22.37 1.71
CA SER A 433 14.52 22.22 1.32
C SER A 433 14.33 21.15 0.24
N GLU A 434 13.10 20.63 0.07
CA GLU A 434 12.81 19.61 -0.95
C GLU A 434 13.03 20.14 -2.37
N GLU A 435 12.83 21.45 -2.59
CA GLU A 435 13.06 22.12 -3.88
C GLU A 435 14.54 22.24 -4.26
N GLU A 436 15.45 22.11 -3.28
CA GLU A 436 16.91 22.17 -3.49
C GLU A 436 17.55 20.75 -3.57
N ARG A 437 16.73 19.69 -3.61
CA ARG A 437 17.18 18.28 -3.68
C ARG A 437 17.34 17.77 -5.11
N GLU A 438 16.82 18.50 -6.10
CA GLU A 438 17.01 18.23 -7.54
C GLU A 438 18.24 19.02 -8.05
#